data_27d798171d8444175d03525943433c7b
#
_entry.id   27d798171d8444175d03525943433c7b
#
_cell.length_a   1.000
_cell.length_b   1.000
_cell.length_c   1.000
_cell.angle_alpha   90.00
_cell.angle_beta   90.00
_cell.angle_gamma   90.00
#
_symmetry.space_group_name_H-M   'P 1'
#
loop_
_entity.id
_entity.type
_entity.pdbx_description
1 polymer ?
#
loop_
_entity_poly.entity_id
_entity_poly.type
_entity_poly.pdbx_seq_one_letter_code
_entity_poly.pdbx_strand_id
1 'polypeptide(L)'
;MADADLRREIAGLLPNLRGFARLLVRDRTMADDVVQDTLVRALAALHQFEPGTNLKAWLFTILRNQFYEQVRRRKREAAALDARFAGDESAAPQQLAQAQLHELQQLIWRLPPLLREALILVGAQEMSHEEAATICQVPVGTMKARLSRARAALAKLAGQAGQDL
;
A
#
# COMPACT_ATOMS: atom_id res chain seq x y z
N MET A 1 2.24 -4.60 -30.67
CA MET A 1 1.71 -5.81 -30.03
C MET A 1 2.09 -5.86 -28.56
N ALA A 2 3.34 -5.74 -28.21
CA ALA A 2 3.80 -5.73 -26.82
C ALA A 2 3.13 -4.67 -25.94
N ASP A 3 2.90 -3.48 -26.46
CA ASP A 3 2.30 -2.36 -25.71
C ASP A 3 0.82 -2.61 -25.33
N ALA A 4 0.06 -3.22 -26.23
CA ALA A 4 -1.34 -3.57 -25.98
C ALA A 4 -1.47 -4.72 -24.95
N ASP A 5 -0.54 -5.66 -24.98
CA ASP A 5 -0.51 -6.77 -24.03
C ASP A 5 -0.10 -6.28 -22.63
N LEU A 6 0.90 -5.41 -22.53
CA LEU A 6 1.28 -4.76 -21.27
C LEU A 6 0.15 -3.95 -20.66
N ARG A 7 -0.58 -3.18 -21.48
CA ARG A 7 -1.76 -2.43 -21.01
C ARG A 7 -2.85 -3.35 -20.45
N ARG A 8 -3.08 -4.49 -21.10
CA ARG A 8 -4.03 -5.50 -20.63
C ARG A 8 -3.57 -6.13 -19.32
N GLU A 9 -2.29 -6.43 -19.20
CA GLU A 9 -1.69 -6.97 -17.98
C GLU A 9 -1.76 -5.97 -16.82
N ILE A 10 -1.49 -4.68 -17.07
CA ILE A 10 -1.69 -3.60 -16.09
C ILE A 10 -3.15 -3.53 -15.63
N ALA A 11 -4.09 -3.62 -16.56
CA ALA A 11 -5.52 -3.64 -16.22
C ALA A 11 -5.87 -4.82 -15.31
N GLY A 12 -5.28 -5.99 -15.56
CA GLY A 12 -5.45 -7.18 -14.70
C GLY A 12 -4.87 -7.04 -13.30
N LEU A 13 -3.88 -6.15 -13.11
CA LEU A 13 -3.25 -5.87 -11.81
C LEU A 13 -3.95 -4.75 -11.03
N LEU A 14 -4.96 -4.13 -11.60
CA LEU A 14 -5.69 -3.03 -10.94
C LEU A 14 -6.26 -3.41 -9.56
N PRO A 15 -6.86 -4.60 -9.35
CA PRO A 15 -7.29 -5.02 -8.01
C PRO A 15 -6.15 -5.07 -6.99
N ASN A 16 -4.96 -5.53 -7.41
CA ASN A 16 -3.77 -5.58 -6.57
C ASN A 16 -3.28 -4.18 -6.18
N LEU A 17 -3.25 -3.24 -7.13
CA LEU A 17 -2.90 -1.85 -6.87
C LEU A 17 -3.88 -1.19 -5.89
N ARG A 18 -5.18 -1.39 -6.08
CA ARG A 18 -6.20 -0.90 -5.17
C ARG A 18 -6.08 -1.50 -3.77
N GLY A 19 -5.87 -2.81 -3.69
CA GLY A 19 -5.67 -3.49 -2.42
C GLY A 19 -4.46 -2.96 -1.66
N PHE A 20 -3.33 -2.78 -2.33
CA PHE A 20 -2.12 -2.22 -1.75
C PHE A 20 -2.33 -0.77 -1.27
N ALA A 21 -2.92 0.08 -2.11
CA ALA A 21 -3.20 1.46 -1.76
C ALA A 21 -4.14 1.59 -0.55
N ARG A 22 -5.22 0.80 -0.50
CA ARG A 22 -6.19 0.82 0.61
C ARG A 22 -5.62 0.35 1.95
N LEU A 23 -4.64 -0.54 1.91
CA LEU A 23 -3.95 -0.98 3.13
C LEU A 23 -2.86 0.01 3.57
N LEU A 24 -2.24 0.74 2.63
CA LEU A 24 -1.29 1.80 2.95
C LEU A 24 -2.00 3.05 3.49
N VAL A 25 -3.13 3.40 2.91
CA VAL A 25 -3.83 4.67 3.13
C VAL A 25 -5.20 4.42 3.72
N ARG A 26 -5.48 5.02 4.86
CA ARG A 26 -6.77 4.93 5.53
C ARG A 26 -7.87 5.69 4.79
N ASP A 27 -7.52 6.83 4.21
CA ASP A 27 -8.42 7.67 3.40
C ASP A 27 -8.65 7.03 2.02
N ARG A 28 -9.89 6.63 1.71
CA ARG A 28 -10.26 5.99 0.45
C ARG A 28 -10.03 6.90 -0.76
N THR A 29 -10.33 8.18 -0.64
CA THR A 29 -10.12 9.16 -1.72
C THR A 29 -8.64 9.28 -2.05
N MET A 30 -7.79 9.38 -1.05
CA MET A 30 -6.34 9.41 -1.24
C MET A 30 -5.83 8.09 -1.86
N ALA A 31 -6.35 6.94 -1.41
CA ALA A 31 -5.99 5.64 -1.98
C ALA A 31 -6.34 5.57 -3.47
N ASP A 32 -7.53 6.00 -3.86
CA ASP A 32 -7.96 6.03 -5.26
C ASP A 32 -7.12 7.00 -6.10
N ASP A 33 -6.79 8.18 -5.57
CA ASP A 33 -5.93 9.16 -6.24
C ASP A 33 -4.52 8.61 -6.47
N VAL A 34 -3.93 7.92 -5.48
CA VAL A 34 -2.63 7.27 -5.62
C VAL A 34 -2.65 6.21 -6.72
N VAL A 35 -3.71 5.41 -6.81
CA VAL A 35 -3.85 4.40 -7.87
C VAL A 35 -3.98 5.06 -9.24
N GLN A 36 -4.79 6.10 -9.38
CA GLN A 36 -4.92 6.84 -10.65
C GLN A 36 -3.59 7.45 -11.08
N ASP A 37 -2.89 8.15 -10.20
CA ASP A 37 -1.59 8.74 -10.50
C ASP A 37 -0.56 7.66 -10.89
N THR A 38 -0.62 6.51 -10.24
CA THR A 38 0.23 5.35 -10.58
C THR A 38 -0.03 4.88 -12.01
N LEU A 39 -1.30 4.72 -12.39
CA LEU A 39 -1.67 4.29 -13.74
C LEU A 39 -1.25 5.30 -14.80
N VAL A 40 -1.49 6.58 -14.56
CA VAL A 40 -1.06 7.64 -15.48
C VAL A 40 0.45 7.62 -15.70
N ARG A 41 1.23 7.52 -14.62
CA ARG A 41 2.70 7.47 -14.71
C ARG A 41 3.19 6.17 -15.33
N ALA A 42 2.59 5.04 -14.98
CA ALA A 42 2.97 3.75 -15.56
C ALA A 42 2.73 3.73 -17.08
N LEU A 43 1.58 4.22 -17.54
CA LEU A 43 1.27 4.29 -18.96
C LEU A 43 2.20 5.26 -19.72
N ALA A 44 2.55 6.39 -19.11
CA ALA A 44 3.49 7.34 -19.69
C ALA A 44 4.94 6.80 -19.74
N ALA A 45 5.31 5.97 -18.77
CA ALA A 45 6.64 5.36 -18.65
C ALA A 45 6.73 3.92 -19.19
N LEU A 46 5.72 3.47 -19.92
CA LEU A 46 5.64 2.07 -20.38
C LEU A 46 6.85 1.66 -21.22
N HIS A 47 7.41 2.59 -21.99
CA HIS A 47 8.64 2.41 -22.79
C HIS A 47 9.90 2.16 -21.94
N GLN A 48 9.84 2.47 -20.64
CA GLN A 48 10.94 2.24 -19.70
C GLN A 48 10.83 0.88 -19.00
N PHE A 49 9.69 0.21 -19.12
CA PHE A 49 9.52 -1.12 -18.57
C PHE A 49 10.32 -2.13 -19.39
N GLU A 50 11.15 -2.91 -18.70
CA GLU A 50 11.96 -3.95 -19.33
C GLU A 50 11.13 -5.25 -19.43
N PRO A 51 10.80 -5.70 -20.66
CA PRO A 51 10.06 -6.95 -20.87
C PRO A 51 10.78 -8.15 -20.25
N GLY A 52 10.02 -9.05 -19.63
CA GLY A 52 10.56 -10.23 -18.94
C GLY A 52 10.90 -9.99 -17.47
N THR A 53 10.77 -8.75 -16.98
CA THR A 53 10.87 -8.43 -15.56
C THR A 53 9.50 -8.46 -14.88
N ASN A 54 9.44 -8.28 -13.56
CA ASN A 54 8.20 -8.34 -12.80
C ASN A 54 7.40 -7.02 -12.92
N LEU A 55 6.37 -7.02 -13.77
CA LEU A 55 5.49 -5.88 -13.99
C LEU A 55 4.77 -5.45 -12.70
N LYS A 56 4.32 -6.38 -11.88
CA LYS A 56 3.65 -6.09 -10.60
C LYS A 56 4.59 -5.35 -9.66
N ALA A 57 5.84 -5.79 -9.51
CA ALA A 57 6.84 -5.12 -8.69
C ALA A 57 7.16 -3.70 -9.22
N TRP A 58 7.25 -3.54 -10.53
CA TRP A 58 7.46 -2.24 -11.17
C TRP A 58 6.30 -1.27 -10.87
N LEU A 59 5.06 -1.72 -11.02
CA LEU A 59 3.87 -0.92 -10.70
C LEU A 59 3.79 -0.57 -9.21
N PHE A 60 4.13 -1.50 -8.33
CA PHE A 60 4.13 -1.25 -6.88
C PHE A 60 5.20 -0.25 -6.46
N THR A 61 6.35 -0.25 -7.13
CA THR A 61 7.39 0.77 -6.95
C THR A 61 6.85 2.16 -7.31
N ILE A 62 6.16 2.29 -8.43
CA ILE A 62 5.54 3.56 -8.85
C ILE A 62 4.47 3.99 -7.83
N LEU A 63 3.60 3.07 -7.42
CA LEU A 63 2.53 3.34 -6.45
C LEU A 63 3.11 3.83 -5.11
N ARG A 64 4.11 3.12 -4.60
CA ARG A 64 4.79 3.50 -3.36
C ARG A 64 5.39 4.91 -3.45
N ASN A 65 6.06 5.21 -4.54
CA ASN A 65 6.65 6.54 -4.76
C ASN A 65 5.56 7.62 -4.81
N GLN A 66 4.44 7.36 -5.48
CA GLN A 66 3.28 8.27 -5.51
C GLN A 66 2.67 8.48 -4.14
N PHE A 67 2.52 7.43 -3.36
CA PHE A 67 2.01 7.49 -1.99
C PHE A 67 2.87 8.42 -1.12
N TYR A 68 4.18 8.21 -1.09
CA TYR A 68 5.08 9.04 -0.28
C TYR A 68 5.17 10.48 -0.79
N GLU A 69 5.10 10.70 -2.10
CA GLU A 69 5.02 12.04 -2.68
C GLU A 69 3.76 12.78 -2.22
N GLN A 70 2.60 12.14 -2.24
CA GLN A 70 1.35 12.71 -1.76
C GLN A 70 1.38 12.97 -0.24
N VAL A 71 1.94 12.06 0.54
CA VAL A 71 2.11 12.26 1.99
C VAL A 71 2.96 13.50 2.27
N ARG A 72 4.09 13.65 1.57
CA ARG A 72 4.95 14.83 1.72
C ARG A 72 4.23 16.12 1.30
N ARG A 73 3.47 16.07 0.21
CA ARG A 73 2.69 17.23 -0.27
C ARG A 73 1.63 17.63 0.75
N ARG A 74 0.85 16.70 1.29
CA ARG A 74 -0.16 16.96 2.32
C ARG A 74 0.45 17.54 3.60
N LYS A 75 1.61 17.05 4.02
CA LYS A 75 2.35 17.62 5.16
C LYS A 75 2.77 19.07 4.93
N ARG A 76 3.22 19.42 3.71
CA ARG A 76 3.58 20.79 3.35
C ARG A 76 2.35 21.70 3.32
N GLU A 77 1.24 21.24 2.75
CA GLU A 77 -0.03 21.98 2.73
C GLU A 77 -0.58 22.20 4.14
N ALA A 78 -0.54 21.17 5.00
CA ALA A 78 -0.96 21.30 6.39
C ALA A 78 -0.08 22.28 7.19
N ALA A 79 1.21 22.34 6.93
CA ALA A 79 2.12 23.31 7.55
C ALA A 79 1.85 24.75 7.06
N ALA A 80 1.36 24.92 5.82
CA ALA A 80 1.00 26.23 5.25
C ALA A 80 -0.39 26.73 5.70
N LEU A 81 -1.29 25.81 6.06
CA LEU A 81 -2.67 26.08 6.48
C LEU A 81 -2.82 25.78 7.97
N ASP A 82 -2.35 26.58 8.86
CA ASP A 82 -2.51 26.44 10.32
C ASP A 82 -3.38 25.23 10.76
N ALA A 83 -2.75 24.17 11.25
CA ALA A 83 -3.21 22.79 11.36
C ALA A 83 -4.50 22.59 12.19
N ARG A 84 -5.69 22.86 11.64
CA ARG A 84 -6.99 22.59 12.31
C ARG A 84 -7.87 21.53 11.64
N PHE A 85 -7.42 20.90 10.58
CA PHE A 85 -8.15 19.81 9.93
C PHE A 85 -7.36 18.50 10.01
N ALA A 86 -7.49 17.79 11.14
CA ALA A 86 -7.29 16.37 11.19
C ALA A 86 -8.34 15.72 10.27
N GLY A 87 -7.89 15.00 9.26
CA GLY A 87 -8.77 14.44 8.24
C GLY A 87 -9.89 13.59 8.84
N ASP A 88 -11.08 13.86 8.37
CA ASP A 88 -12.30 13.16 8.75
C ASP A 88 -12.23 11.69 8.33
N GLU A 89 -12.31 10.80 9.30
CA GLU A 89 -12.38 9.36 9.08
C GLU A 89 -13.80 8.99 8.66
N SER A 90 -14.08 9.06 7.36
CA SER A 90 -15.34 8.57 6.85
C SER A 90 -15.33 7.04 6.78
N ALA A 91 -15.81 6.40 7.83
CA ALA A 91 -16.13 4.97 7.82
C ALA A 91 -17.50 4.77 7.17
N ALA A 92 -17.56 4.15 6.00
CA ALA A 92 -18.81 3.70 5.40
C ALA A 92 -19.33 2.42 6.10
N PRO A 93 -20.65 2.26 6.34
CA PRO A 93 -21.19 1.06 6.98
C PRO A 93 -21.05 -0.16 6.06
N GLN A 94 -20.56 -1.27 6.61
CA GLN A 94 -20.28 -2.50 5.86
C GLN A 94 -20.93 -3.73 6.51
N GLN A 95 -21.30 -4.74 5.68
CA GLN A 95 -21.99 -5.96 6.11
C GLN A 95 -21.05 -6.98 6.80
N LEU A 96 -21.61 -7.98 7.55
CA LEU A 96 -20.91 -8.84 8.51
C LEU A 96 -19.66 -9.60 7.99
N ALA A 97 -19.64 -10.10 6.75
CA ALA A 97 -18.43 -10.75 6.19
C ALA A 97 -17.32 -9.73 5.89
N GLN A 98 -17.68 -8.48 5.68
CA GLN A 98 -16.78 -7.36 5.56
C GLN A 98 -16.27 -6.87 6.93
N ALA A 99 -16.96 -7.20 8.03
CA ALA A 99 -16.58 -6.80 9.38
C ALA A 99 -15.25 -7.41 9.82
N GLN A 100 -15.00 -8.70 9.56
CA GLN A 100 -13.73 -9.36 9.91
C GLN A 100 -12.55 -8.83 9.09
N LEU A 101 -12.76 -8.58 7.79
CA LEU A 101 -11.76 -7.93 6.94
C LEU A 101 -11.51 -6.50 7.39
N HIS A 102 -12.55 -5.82 7.84
CA HIS A 102 -12.44 -4.46 8.36
C HIS A 102 -11.67 -4.42 9.69
N GLU A 103 -11.89 -5.37 10.59
CA GLU A 103 -11.12 -5.49 11.84
C GLU A 103 -9.64 -5.72 11.57
N LEU A 104 -9.29 -6.65 10.67
CA LEU A 104 -7.92 -6.89 10.27
C LEU A 104 -7.29 -5.65 9.64
N GLN A 105 -8.03 -4.96 8.78
CA GLN A 105 -7.58 -3.72 8.16
C GLN A 105 -7.30 -2.62 9.20
N GLN A 106 -8.17 -2.48 10.21
CA GLN A 106 -7.95 -1.55 11.33
C GLN A 106 -6.67 -1.88 12.12
N LEU A 107 -6.42 -3.15 12.38
CA LEU A 107 -5.20 -3.60 13.05
C LEU A 107 -3.95 -3.27 12.21
N ILE A 108 -4.00 -3.51 10.91
CA ILE A 108 -2.91 -3.21 9.98
C ILE A 108 -2.62 -1.71 9.97
N TRP A 109 -3.64 -0.85 9.97
CA TRP A 109 -3.45 0.61 10.02
C TRP A 109 -2.84 1.11 11.33
N ARG A 110 -2.95 0.35 12.42
CA ARG A 110 -2.28 0.66 13.69
C ARG A 110 -0.79 0.36 13.70
N LEU A 111 -0.30 -0.42 12.75
CA LEU A 111 1.14 -0.69 12.62
C LEU A 111 1.90 0.57 12.18
N PRO A 112 3.16 0.72 12.63
CA PRO A 112 4.04 1.75 12.05
C PRO A 112 4.14 1.61 10.52
N PRO A 113 4.19 2.72 9.75
CA PRO A 113 4.08 2.68 8.30
C PRO A 113 5.06 1.74 7.59
N LEU A 114 6.32 1.68 8.01
CA LEU A 114 7.32 0.80 7.41
C LEU A 114 7.07 -0.68 7.69
N LEU A 115 6.53 -1.00 8.85
CA LEU A 115 6.15 -2.38 9.21
C LEU A 115 4.88 -2.80 8.47
N ARG A 116 3.91 -1.91 8.37
CA ARG A 116 2.69 -2.11 7.59
C ARG A 116 3.00 -2.42 6.14
N GLU A 117 3.85 -1.63 5.52
CA GLU A 117 4.28 -1.80 4.14
C GLU A 117 4.92 -3.18 3.89
N ALA A 118 5.84 -3.60 4.75
CA ALA A 118 6.47 -4.91 4.66
C ALA A 118 5.45 -6.06 4.78
N LEU A 119 4.51 -5.95 5.71
CA LEU A 119 3.45 -6.94 5.92
C LEU A 119 2.53 -7.05 4.70
N ILE A 120 2.15 -5.92 4.10
CA ILE A 120 1.27 -5.90 2.94
C ILE A 120 1.97 -6.50 1.73
N LEU A 121 3.20 -6.09 1.43
CA LEU A 121 3.94 -6.56 0.26
C LEU A 121 4.19 -8.08 0.30
N VAL A 122 4.69 -8.58 1.40
CA VAL A 122 5.03 -10.01 1.52
C VAL A 122 3.80 -10.84 1.90
N GLY A 123 3.00 -10.38 2.86
CA GLY A 123 1.86 -11.14 3.37
C GLY A 123 0.64 -11.11 2.47
N ALA A 124 0.17 -9.94 2.05
CA ALA A 124 -1.06 -9.78 1.29
C ALA A 124 -0.85 -9.85 -0.23
N GLN A 125 0.27 -9.35 -0.72
CA GLN A 125 0.57 -9.29 -2.16
C GLN A 125 1.47 -10.43 -2.64
N GLU A 126 1.89 -11.31 -1.73
CA GLU A 126 2.68 -12.51 -2.03
C GLU A 126 4.02 -12.20 -2.74
N MET A 127 4.59 -11.03 -2.46
CA MET A 127 5.92 -10.68 -2.96
C MET A 127 7.00 -11.46 -2.20
N SER A 128 8.08 -11.80 -2.91
CA SER A 128 9.28 -12.32 -2.24
C SER A 128 9.92 -11.23 -1.37
N HIS A 129 10.78 -11.63 -0.42
CA HIS A 129 11.54 -10.67 0.38
C HIS A 129 12.43 -9.77 -0.48
N GLU A 130 13.00 -10.34 -1.55
CA GLU A 130 13.84 -9.65 -2.52
C GLU A 130 13.05 -8.61 -3.32
N GLU A 131 11.88 -8.98 -3.82
CA GLU A 131 10.98 -8.06 -4.54
C GLU A 131 10.50 -6.93 -3.64
N ALA A 132 10.06 -7.24 -2.42
CA ALA A 132 9.63 -6.25 -1.45
C ALA A 132 10.76 -5.30 -1.05
N ALA A 133 11.98 -5.83 -0.85
CA ALA A 133 13.16 -5.05 -0.56
C ALA A 133 13.51 -4.08 -1.70
N THR A 134 13.40 -4.54 -2.94
CA THR A 134 13.61 -3.70 -4.14
C THR A 134 12.57 -2.58 -4.22
N ILE A 135 11.29 -2.90 -4.01
CA ILE A 135 10.21 -1.90 -4.00
C ILE A 135 10.45 -0.84 -2.94
N CYS A 136 10.85 -1.24 -1.73
CA CYS A 136 11.10 -0.34 -0.60
C CYS A 136 12.50 0.30 -0.61
N GLN A 137 13.37 -0.08 -1.53
CA GLN A 137 14.75 0.42 -1.63
C GLN A 137 15.55 0.19 -0.34
N VAL A 138 15.45 -1.01 0.21
CA VAL A 138 16.17 -1.42 1.42
C VAL A 138 16.86 -2.76 1.19
N PRO A 139 17.91 -3.10 1.97
CA PRO A 139 18.50 -4.44 1.94
C PRO A 139 17.48 -5.52 2.32
N VAL A 140 17.63 -6.73 1.76
CA VAL A 140 16.74 -7.87 2.06
C VAL A 140 16.70 -8.19 3.55
N GLY A 141 17.83 -8.10 4.24
CA GLY A 141 17.91 -8.29 5.70
C GLY A 141 17.03 -7.29 6.47
N THR A 142 16.99 -6.03 6.03
CA THR A 142 16.10 -5.00 6.60
C THR A 142 14.64 -5.35 6.35
N MET A 143 14.29 -5.82 5.16
CA MET A 143 12.92 -6.25 4.84
C MET A 143 12.48 -7.42 5.71
N LYS A 144 13.33 -8.44 5.89
CA LYS A 144 13.06 -9.58 6.77
C LYS A 144 12.86 -9.15 8.22
N ALA A 145 13.67 -8.22 8.72
CA ALA A 145 13.55 -7.67 10.07
C ALA A 145 12.24 -6.88 10.24
N ARG A 146 11.87 -6.05 9.26
CA ARG A 146 10.59 -5.33 9.27
C ARG A 146 9.40 -6.28 9.28
N LEU A 147 9.43 -7.32 8.46
CA LEU A 147 8.36 -8.32 8.39
C LEU A 147 8.21 -9.07 9.71
N SER A 148 9.31 -9.49 10.33
CA SER A 148 9.31 -10.15 11.64
C SER A 148 8.69 -9.26 12.72
N ARG A 149 9.10 -8.00 12.79
CA ARG A 149 8.53 -7.02 13.72
C ARG A 149 7.06 -6.73 13.44
N ALA A 150 6.68 -6.64 12.16
CA ALA A 150 5.29 -6.41 11.77
C ALA A 150 4.38 -7.55 12.22
N ARG A 151 4.79 -8.80 12.02
CA ARG A 151 4.05 -9.98 12.47
C ARG A 151 3.91 -10.03 13.99
N ALA A 152 4.98 -9.73 14.73
CA ALA A 152 4.95 -9.67 16.18
C ALA A 152 4.03 -8.55 16.70
N ALA A 153 4.10 -7.37 16.10
CA ALA A 153 3.25 -6.24 16.46
C ALA A 153 1.78 -6.51 16.15
N LEU A 154 1.48 -7.13 14.99
CA LEU A 154 0.12 -7.49 14.61
C LEU A 154 -0.47 -8.53 15.57
N ALA A 155 0.30 -9.57 15.94
CA ALA A 155 -0.12 -10.58 16.89
C ALA A 155 -0.43 -9.97 18.27
N LYS A 156 0.38 -9.03 18.73
CA LYS A 156 0.15 -8.29 19.98
C LYS A 156 -1.15 -7.47 19.92
N LEU A 157 -1.38 -6.74 18.83
CA LEU A 157 -2.60 -5.96 18.65
C LEU A 157 -3.85 -6.84 18.57
N ALA A 158 -3.78 -7.97 17.89
CA ALA A 158 -4.88 -8.95 17.80
C ALA A 158 -5.19 -9.58 19.16
N GLY A 159 -4.16 -9.87 19.96
CA GLY A 159 -4.33 -10.38 21.33
C GLY A 159 -5.00 -9.37 22.26
N GLN A 160 -4.69 -8.10 22.14
CA GLN A 160 -5.34 -7.02 22.91
C GLN A 160 -6.81 -6.85 22.53
N ALA A 161 -7.13 -6.87 21.23
CA ALA A 161 -8.51 -6.77 20.74
C ALA A 161 -9.40 -7.93 21.22
N GLY A 162 -8.83 -9.11 21.45
CA GLY A 162 -9.56 -10.27 21.99
C GLY A 162 -9.79 -10.23 23.50
N GLN A 163 -9.14 -9.34 24.24
CA GLN A 163 -9.30 -9.18 25.68
C GLN A 163 -10.36 -8.12 26.05
N ASP A 164 -10.74 -7.28 25.10
CA ASP A 164 -11.75 -6.22 25.30
C ASP A 164 -13.18 -6.69 24.98
N LEU A 165 -13.39 -7.98 24.72
CA LEU A 165 -14.67 -8.65 24.51
C LEU A 165 -15.03 -9.54 25.71
#